data_da8c13a68fefa130fedc3db87d396966
#
_entry.id   da8c13a68fefa130fedc3db87d396966
#
_cell.length_a   1.000
_cell.length_b   1.000
_cell.length_c   1.000
_cell.angle_alpha   90.00
_cell.angle_beta   90.00
_cell.angle_gamma   90.00
#
_symmetry.space_group_name_H-M   'P 1'
#
loop_
_entity.id
_entity.type
_entity.pdbx_description
1 polymer ?
#
loop_
_entity_poly.entity_id
_entity_poly.type
_entity_poly.pdbx_seq_one_letter_code
_entity_poly.pdbx_strand_id
1 'polypeptide(L)'
;VPRYLLAFESTHAAMAANKALAAVNPAVIPTPRAITASCGMTLRFEAEGAAAARALAVAVPETRGLAALYADQAGEYVLLEKL
;
A
#
# COMPACT_ATOMS: atom_id res chain seq x y z
N VAL A 1 -5.13 6.02 -14.67
CA VAL A 1 -4.07 5.16 -14.11
C VAL A 1 -4.63 4.41 -12.90
N PRO A 2 -4.46 3.08 -12.81
CA PRO A 2 -4.97 2.33 -11.67
C PRO A 2 -4.32 2.76 -10.36
N ARG A 3 -5.11 2.73 -9.29
CA ARG A 3 -4.65 3.06 -7.95
C ARG A 3 -4.56 1.83 -7.09
N TYR A 4 -3.57 1.85 -6.21
CA TYR A 4 -3.33 0.76 -5.28
C TYR A 4 -3.11 1.30 -3.88
N LEU A 5 -3.34 0.44 -2.89
CA LEU A 5 -3.18 0.80 -1.50
C LEU A 5 -2.27 -0.23 -0.82
N LEU A 6 -1.37 0.28 0.02
CA LEU A 6 -0.61 -0.54 0.94
C LEU A 6 -1.09 -0.23 2.35
N ALA A 7 -1.74 -1.21 2.96
CA ALA A 7 -2.18 -1.11 4.34
C ALA A 7 -1.15 -1.77 5.23
N PHE A 8 -0.78 -1.12 6.33
CA PHE A 8 0.35 -1.53 7.16
C PHE A 8 -0.10 -1.95 8.55
N GLU A 9 0.65 -2.89 9.14
CA GLU A 9 0.47 -3.28 10.53
C GLU A 9 1.32 -2.44 11.49
N SER A 10 2.26 -1.65 10.94
CA SER A 10 3.20 -0.86 11.72
C SER A 10 3.34 0.54 11.14
N THR A 11 3.26 1.56 12.00
CA THR A 11 3.48 2.95 11.59
C THR A 11 4.91 3.13 11.06
N HIS A 12 5.88 2.48 11.70
CA HIS A 12 7.26 2.53 11.25
C HIS A 12 7.41 2.01 9.81
N ALA A 13 6.77 0.87 9.51
CA ALA A 13 6.82 0.30 8.17
C ALA A 13 6.14 1.21 7.16
N ALA A 14 5.01 1.82 7.52
CA ALA A 14 4.31 2.75 6.64
C ALA A 14 5.18 3.96 6.30
N MET A 15 5.85 4.53 7.28
CA MET A 15 6.72 5.69 7.07
C MET A 15 7.94 5.34 6.24
N ALA A 16 8.55 4.18 6.48
CA ALA A 16 9.67 3.70 5.69
C ALA A 16 9.28 3.49 4.23
N ALA A 17 8.12 2.90 3.99
CA ALA A 17 7.60 2.69 2.64
C ALA A 17 7.27 4.01 1.95
N ASN A 18 6.69 4.97 2.66
CA ASN A 18 6.39 6.28 2.10
C ASN A 18 7.66 6.94 1.57
N LYS A 19 8.73 6.88 2.33
CA LYS A 19 10.02 7.43 1.93
C LYS A 19 10.63 6.67 0.75
N ALA A 20 10.60 5.34 0.81
CA ALA A 20 11.18 4.50 -0.23
C ALA A 20 10.43 4.62 -1.56
N LEU A 21 9.12 4.86 -1.52
CA LEU A 21 8.29 4.97 -2.71
C LEU A 21 8.08 6.41 -3.18
N ALA A 22 8.93 7.34 -2.76
CA ALA A 22 8.79 8.75 -3.12
C ALA A 22 8.71 8.99 -4.63
N ALA A 23 9.33 8.13 -5.44
CA ALA A 23 9.32 8.27 -6.90
C ALA A 23 7.90 8.15 -7.51
N VAL A 24 6.99 7.44 -6.84
CA VAL A 24 5.60 7.33 -7.31
C VAL A 24 4.66 8.27 -6.56
N ASN A 25 5.24 9.15 -5.73
CA ASN A 25 4.50 10.20 -5.02
C ASN A 25 3.29 9.67 -4.27
N PRO A 26 3.48 8.74 -3.31
CA PRO A 26 2.37 8.15 -2.59
C PRO A 26 1.68 9.17 -1.70
N ALA A 27 0.37 8.99 -1.51
CA ALA A 27 -0.40 9.77 -0.56
C ALA A 27 -0.62 8.95 0.71
N VAL A 28 -0.35 9.56 1.86
CA VAL A 28 -0.68 8.95 3.15
C VAL A 28 -2.13 9.26 3.45
N ILE A 29 -2.94 8.23 3.60
CA ILE A 29 -4.36 8.37 3.89
C ILE A 29 -4.72 7.56 5.13
N PRO A 30 -5.82 7.90 5.83
CA PRO A 30 -6.34 7.03 6.89
C PRO A 30 -6.73 5.69 6.29
N THR A 31 -6.51 4.61 7.04
CA THR A 31 -6.88 3.27 6.57
C THR A 31 -8.40 3.20 6.37
N PRO A 32 -8.87 2.85 5.16
CA PRO A 32 -10.32 2.71 4.92
C PRO A 32 -10.95 1.66 5.82
N ARG A 33 -12.22 1.86 6.16
CA ARG A 33 -12.94 0.94 7.04
C ARG A 33 -13.04 -0.48 6.48
N ALA A 34 -13.07 -0.59 5.16
CA ALA A 34 -13.13 -1.90 4.49
C ALA A 34 -11.84 -2.70 4.63
N ILE A 35 -10.75 -2.06 5.06
CA ILE A 35 -9.45 -2.69 5.22
C ILE A 35 -9.15 -2.80 6.71
N THR A 36 -8.86 -4.02 7.17
CA THR A 36 -8.45 -4.26 8.55
C THR A 36 -6.94 -4.25 8.65
N ALA A 37 -6.40 -3.32 9.42
CA ALA A 37 -4.97 -3.22 9.66
C ALA A 37 -4.73 -2.58 11.03
N SER A 38 -3.65 -2.95 11.69
CA SER A 38 -3.32 -2.46 13.03
C SER A 38 -2.92 -0.99 13.02
N CYS A 39 -2.28 -0.54 11.94
CA CYS A 39 -1.86 0.84 11.77
C CYS A 39 -2.98 1.63 11.08
N GLY A 40 -3.21 2.85 11.54
CA GLY A 40 -4.19 3.74 10.92
C GLY A 40 -3.70 4.43 9.64
N MET A 41 -2.51 4.08 9.14
CA MET A 41 -1.91 4.71 7.97
C MET A 41 -1.89 3.75 6.79
N THR A 42 -2.30 4.25 5.63
CA THR A 42 -2.29 3.51 4.37
C THR A 42 -1.64 4.40 3.32
N LEU A 43 -0.85 3.81 2.45
CA LEU A 43 -0.28 4.52 1.31
C LEU A 43 -1.12 4.25 0.06
N ARG A 44 -1.49 5.32 -0.64
CA ARG A 44 -2.17 5.23 -1.93
C ARG A 44 -1.22 5.68 -3.01
N PHE A 45 -1.09 4.89 -4.06
CA PHE A 45 -0.21 5.23 -5.17
C PHE A 45 -0.76 4.67 -6.47
N GLU A 46 -0.22 5.16 -7.58
CA GLU A 46 -0.60 4.74 -8.92
C GLU A 46 0.48 3.86 -9.52
N ALA A 47 0.07 2.86 -10.29
CA ALA A 47 0.98 1.98 -11.01
C ALA A 47 0.29 1.48 -12.27
N GLU A 48 1.06 0.97 -13.22
CA GLU A 48 0.56 0.51 -14.52
C GLU A 48 -0.39 -0.68 -14.40
N GLY A 49 -0.24 -1.48 -13.35
CA GLY A 49 -1.07 -2.65 -13.11
C GLY A 49 -0.65 -3.34 -11.82
N ALA A 50 -1.34 -4.44 -11.50
CA ALA A 50 -1.09 -5.17 -10.25
C ALA A 50 0.36 -5.68 -10.14
N ALA A 51 0.94 -6.14 -11.23
CA ALA A 51 2.32 -6.63 -11.23
C ALA A 51 3.31 -5.50 -10.93
N ALA A 52 3.09 -4.32 -11.50
CA ALA A 52 3.94 -3.16 -11.24
C ALA A 52 3.79 -2.69 -9.80
N ALA A 53 2.55 -2.66 -9.28
CA ALA A 53 2.28 -2.28 -7.91
C ALA A 53 2.95 -3.24 -6.93
N ARG A 54 2.87 -4.54 -7.21
CA ARG A 54 3.53 -5.55 -6.37
C ARG A 54 5.04 -5.37 -6.38
N ALA A 55 5.63 -5.15 -7.55
CA ALA A 55 7.08 -4.95 -7.67
C ALA A 55 7.55 -3.76 -6.84
N LEU A 56 6.80 -2.66 -6.86
CA LEU A 56 7.12 -1.50 -6.04
C LEU A 56 7.03 -1.84 -4.55
N ALA A 57 5.99 -2.56 -4.14
CA ALA A 57 5.78 -2.89 -2.73
C ALA A 57 6.86 -3.84 -2.21
N VAL A 58 7.17 -4.91 -2.95
CA VAL A 58 8.15 -5.90 -2.48
C VAL A 58 9.58 -5.38 -2.50
N ALA A 59 9.85 -4.29 -3.23
CA ALA A 59 11.16 -3.66 -3.23
C ALA A 59 11.46 -2.98 -1.90
N VAL A 60 10.45 -2.73 -1.07
CA VAL A 60 10.62 -2.11 0.25
C VAL A 60 10.71 -3.21 1.31
N PRO A 61 11.89 -3.42 1.93
CA PRO A 61 12.05 -4.51 2.91
C PRO A 61 11.05 -4.46 4.06
N GLU A 62 10.67 -3.26 4.50
CA GLU A 62 9.79 -3.05 5.64
C GLU A 62 8.34 -3.49 5.37
N THR A 63 7.95 -3.74 4.12
CA THR A 63 6.60 -4.23 3.84
C THR A 63 6.44 -5.72 4.15
N ARG A 64 7.54 -6.46 4.19
CA ARG A 64 7.47 -7.91 4.36
C ARG A 64 6.87 -8.29 5.70
N GLY A 65 5.75 -8.99 5.66
CA GLY A 65 5.04 -9.41 6.87
C GLY A 65 4.28 -8.30 7.58
N LEU A 66 4.35 -7.05 7.10
CA LEU A 66 3.75 -5.90 7.76
C LEU A 66 2.81 -5.11 6.86
N ALA A 67 2.57 -5.56 5.63
CA ALA A 67 1.72 -4.84 4.69
C ALA A 67 0.87 -5.78 3.86
N ALA A 68 -0.25 -5.26 3.37
CA ALA A 68 -1.09 -5.94 2.40
C ALA A 68 -1.36 -4.98 1.24
N LEU A 69 -1.32 -5.52 0.02
CA LEU A 69 -1.53 -4.76 -1.20
C LEU A 69 -2.97 -4.92 -1.67
N TYR A 70 -3.65 -3.80 -1.88
CA TYR A 70 -5.02 -3.77 -2.38
C TYR A 70 -5.10 -3.00 -3.68
N ALA A 71 -6.02 -3.41 -4.55
CA ALA A 71 -6.42 -2.60 -5.70
C ALA A 71 -7.61 -1.72 -5.29
N ASP A 72 -7.57 -0.45 -5.69
CA ASP A 72 -8.69 0.46 -5.52
C ASP A 72 -9.49 0.48 -6.82
N GLN A 73 -10.67 -0.16 -6.78
CA GLN A 73 -11.55 -0.26 -7.95
C GLN A 73 -12.82 0.53 -7.67
N ALA A 74 -12.75 1.85 -7.95
CA ALA A 74 -13.89 2.75 -7.80
C ALA A 74 -14.49 2.72 -6.39
N GLY A 75 -13.62 2.73 -5.38
CA GLY A 75 -14.05 2.72 -3.97
C GLY A 75 -14.18 1.34 -3.36
N GLU A 76 -14.07 0.28 -4.16
CA GLU A 76 -13.98 -1.07 -3.66
C GLU A 76 -12.51 -1.48 -3.56
N TYR A 77 -12.13 -2.05 -2.42
CA TYR A 77 -10.74 -2.44 -2.15
C TYR A 77 -10.62 -3.95 -2.23
N VAL A 78 -9.85 -4.42 -3.22
CA VAL A 78 -9.68 -5.83 -3.48
C VAL A 78 -8.29 -6.25 -3.02
N LEU A 79 -8.21 -7.18 -2.06
CA LEU A 79 -6.93 -7.70 -1.58
C LEU A 79 -6.24 -8.46 -2.71
N LEU A 80 -5.04 -8.02 -3.06
CA LEU A 80 -4.22 -8.68 -4.07
C LEU A 80 -3.22 -9.64 -3.44
N GLU A 81 -2.56 -9.21 -2.37
CA GLU A 81 -1.53 -10.01 -1.74
C GLU A 81 -1.21 -9.50 -0.33
N LYS A 82 -0.99 -10.42 0.60
CA LYS A 82 -0.37 -10.11 1.88
C LYS A 82 1.13 -10.29 1.72
N LEU A 83 1.87 -9.28 2.05
CA LEU A 83 3.32 -9.25 1.83
C LEU A 83 4.14 -9.77 3.00
#